data_7d9591ae88ce25d58bc2c2021cbdd286
#
_entry.id   7d9591ae88ce25d58bc2c2021cbdd286
#
_cell.length_a   1.000
_cell.length_b   1.000
_cell.length_c   1.000
_cell.angle_alpha   90.00
_cell.angle_beta   90.00
_cell.angle_gamma   90.00
#
_symmetry.space_group_name_H-M   'P 1'
#
loop_
_entity.id
_entity.type
_entity.pdbx_description
1 polymer ?
#
loop_
_entity_poly.entity_id
_entity_poly.type
_entity_poly.pdbx_seq_one_letter_code
_entity_poly.pdbx_strand_id
1 'polypeptide(L)'
;MKYFIISLSALFMSLSQQPIGCGWLAWVSLIPLIHFLYNSISLKEKVYISILWGIVYHSSILFWMIFNLGTTKFLGLISLILATLVLSVNIIFIGILYHLTSKNKIIKTYYYIPIIWVSIEYLRTFLILGFPWVSIANSQVHYNILAQNVEVTGIYGISFWIVLVNVLFYDLYGKFNNRKLTRVIIVFIFPWISGYALYYLQDKDRLKPINIVSVQPNIHLNEKRNPKFPNQNIEKLIRVGSTEINKNTDLILFPETALSIMNLYSKSSLKLIKESILDNNISLLTGLNYFEYGFDNERINYNSIIHLNSENMIQSPEIYHKIKLVPLAERMPLVEFFPSLKSINIGQANFEPGDEYKVFNIKNYKIGAMVCYESTFPQLNRNFVNNGAEILMYFVNDGWYENPPQPQQHAKQSIYRAIEFRRPIVRCANTGISQVIDKTGNIIHEIELNNEGAIAASISPSSSITFYAKYGDVFAIINVLLLSILLGLYFKRKE
;
A
#
# COMPACT_ATOMS: atom_id res chain seq x y z
N MET A 1 12.69 13.99 31.13
CA MET A 1 13.32 14.54 29.92
C MET A 1 13.57 13.47 28.85
N LYS A 2 14.26 12.36 29.12
CA LYS A 2 14.57 11.28 28.15
C LYS A 2 13.33 10.74 27.42
N TYR A 3 12.32 10.27 28.13
CA TYR A 3 11.11 9.68 27.53
C TYR A 3 10.30 10.69 26.73
N PHE A 4 10.28 11.94 27.16
CA PHE A 4 9.65 13.03 26.39
C PHE A 4 10.34 13.24 25.04
N ILE A 5 11.69 13.25 25.01
CA ILE A 5 12.47 13.42 23.78
C ILE A 5 12.24 12.22 22.82
N ILE A 6 12.13 10.99 23.36
CA ILE A 6 11.82 9.79 22.57
C ILE A 6 10.42 9.88 21.96
N SER A 7 9.42 10.31 22.75
CA SER A 7 8.04 10.50 22.25
C SER A 7 7.99 11.58 21.18
N LEU A 8 8.69 12.70 21.37
CA LEU A 8 8.76 13.78 20.38
C LEU A 8 9.41 13.31 19.07
N SER A 9 10.46 12.49 19.17
CA SER A 9 11.11 11.83 18.01
C SER A 9 10.11 10.98 17.20
N ALA A 10 9.31 10.16 17.89
CA ALA A 10 8.27 9.33 17.26
C ALA A 10 7.16 10.17 16.61
N LEU A 11 6.72 11.24 17.27
CA LEU A 11 5.74 12.18 16.73
C LEU A 11 6.26 12.88 15.45
N PHE A 12 7.52 13.32 15.43
CA PHE A 12 8.12 13.93 14.24
C PHE A 12 8.17 12.95 13.07
N MET A 13 8.47 11.68 13.33
CA MET A 13 8.38 10.64 12.29
C MET A 13 6.94 10.45 11.80
N SER A 14 5.94 10.52 12.67
CA SER A 14 4.52 10.45 12.27
C SER A 14 4.10 11.66 11.44
N LEU A 15 4.51 12.87 11.83
CA LEU A 15 4.23 14.11 11.10
C LEU A 15 4.91 14.17 9.72
N SER A 16 5.97 13.38 9.52
CA SER A 16 6.62 13.26 8.22
C SER A 16 5.77 12.52 7.20
N GLN A 17 4.75 11.77 7.65
CA GLN A 17 3.87 11.00 6.80
C GLN A 17 2.55 11.72 6.47
N GLN A 18 1.74 11.13 5.59
CA GLN A 18 0.44 11.67 5.21
C GLN A 18 -0.54 11.71 6.40
N PRO A 19 -1.40 12.70 6.50
CA PRO A 19 -1.72 13.75 5.51
C PRO A 19 -0.82 14.98 5.58
N ILE A 20 -0.05 15.16 6.67
CA ILE A 20 0.79 16.35 6.90
C ILE A 20 1.95 16.39 5.90
N GLY A 21 2.65 15.24 5.72
CA GLY A 21 3.64 15.09 4.68
C GLY A 21 4.92 15.93 4.85
N CYS A 22 5.28 16.31 6.08
CA CYS A 22 6.53 17.02 6.37
C CYS A 22 7.73 16.08 6.25
N GLY A 23 7.95 15.48 5.07
CA GLY A 23 8.93 14.41 4.82
C GLY A 23 10.35 14.71 5.28
N TRP A 24 10.78 15.98 5.29
CA TRP A 24 12.09 16.40 5.79
C TRP A 24 12.30 16.12 7.29
N LEU A 25 11.21 16.03 8.09
CA LEU A 25 11.32 15.64 9.51
C LEU A 25 11.89 14.24 9.66
N ALA A 26 11.63 13.32 8.73
CA ALA A 26 12.15 11.96 8.76
C ALA A 26 13.69 11.91 8.75
N TRP A 27 14.35 12.90 8.17
CA TRP A 27 15.81 12.94 8.03
C TRP A 27 16.55 13.18 9.36
N VAL A 28 15.84 13.63 10.40
CA VAL A 28 16.42 13.95 11.71
C VAL A 28 15.65 13.31 12.88
N SER A 29 14.45 12.81 12.63
CA SER A 29 13.54 12.34 13.69
C SER A 29 14.06 11.13 14.47
N LEU A 30 14.88 10.26 13.86
CA LEU A 30 15.43 9.07 14.51
C LEU A 30 16.69 9.35 15.35
N ILE A 31 17.28 10.56 15.27
CA ILE A 31 18.50 10.89 16.02
C ILE A 31 18.34 10.65 17.53
N PRO A 32 17.25 11.06 18.20
CA PRO A 32 17.08 10.77 19.63
C PRO A 32 16.95 9.27 19.93
N LEU A 33 16.23 8.52 19.10
CA LEU A 33 16.13 7.07 19.25
C LEU A 33 17.51 6.41 19.16
N ILE A 34 18.30 6.76 18.15
CA ILE A 34 19.67 6.28 17.95
C ILE A 34 20.55 6.62 19.14
N HIS A 35 20.49 7.87 19.63
CA HIS A 35 21.24 8.34 20.77
C HIS A 35 20.97 7.49 22.01
N PHE A 36 19.70 7.28 22.36
CA PHE A 36 19.36 6.54 23.57
C PHE A 36 19.61 5.04 23.43
N LEU A 37 19.41 4.44 22.25
CA LEU A 37 19.78 3.05 22.00
C LEU A 37 21.31 2.83 22.11
N TYR A 38 22.12 3.77 21.62
CA TYR A 38 23.56 3.68 21.65
C TYR A 38 24.12 3.82 23.08
N ASN A 39 23.62 4.80 23.85
CA ASN A 39 24.13 5.10 25.17
C ASN A 39 23.55 4.20 26.29
N SER A 40 22.46 3.47 26.04
CA SER A 40 21.91 2.54 27.03
C SER A 40 22.72 1.25 27.09
N ILE A 41 23.07 0.82 28.29
CA ILE A 41 23.89 -0.38 28.53
C ILE A 41 22.98 -1.63 28.58
N SER A 42 21.85 -1.54 29.30
CA SER A 42 20.99 -2.68 29.57
C SER A 42 20.03 -2.99 28.42
N LEU A 43 19.75 -4.28 28.17
CA LEU A 43 18.74 -4.72 27.24
C LEU A 43 17.35 -4.19 27.63
N LYS A 44 17.04 -4.23 28.93
CA LYS A 44 15.76 -3.77 29.47
C LYS A 44 15.48 -2.32 29.08
N GLU A 45 16.48 -1.45 29.20
CA GLU A 45 16.34 -0.03 28.85
C GLU A 45 16.13 0.16 27.34
N LYS A 46 16.86 -0.58 26.48
CA LYS A 46 16.67 -0.53 25.03
C LYS A 46 15.26 -0.98 24.63
N VAL A 47 14.73 -2.01 25.28
CA VAL A 47 13.35 -2.48 25.06
C VAL A 47 12.35 -1.41 25.47
N TYR A 48 12.50 -0.75 26.62
CA TYR A 48 11.60 0.33 27.04
C TYR A 48 11.63 1.54 26.09
N ILE A 49 12.79 1.90 25.59
CA ILE A 49 12.95 2.98 24.60
C ILE A 49 12.22 2.60 23.31
N SER A 50 12.42 1.38 22.84
CA SER A 50 11.86 0.87 21.61
C SER A 50 10.32 0.77 21.67
N ILE A 51 9.77 0.23 22.77
CA ILE A 51 8.32 0.10 22.94
C ILE A 51 7.65 1.47 23.04
N LEU A 52 8.24 2.41 23.77
CA LEU A 52 7.71 3.77 23.88
C LEU A 52 7.67 4.46 22.52
N TRP A 53 8.79 4.40 21.77
CA TRP A 53 8.86 4.98 20.44
C TRP A 53 7.83 4.31 19.49
N GLY A 54 7.75 2.98 19.52
CA GLY A 54 6.82 2.21 18.71
C GLY A 54 5.36 2.55 19.00
N ILE A 55 4.97 2.61 20.27
CA ILE A 55 3.59 2.94 20.67
C ILE A 55 3.24 4.35 20.20
N VAL A 56 4.09 5.35 20.46
CA VAL A 56 3.80 6.74 20.05
C VAL A 56 3.73 6.87 18.53
N TYR A 57 4.67 6.27 17.79
CA TYR A 57 4.70 6.32 16.34
C TYR A 57 3.45 5.67 15.73
N HIS A 58 3.18 4.40 16.08
CA HIS A 58 2.09 3.66 15.47
C HIS A 58 0.71 4.19 15.86
N SER A 59 0.51 4.58 17.13
CA SER A 59 -0.76 5.18 17.53
C SER A 59 -1.02 6.52 16.83
N SER A 60 0.03 7.33 16.65
CA SER A 60 -0.10 8.63 15.96
C SER A 60 -0.37 8.52 14.46
N ILE A 61 0.15 7.48 13.79
CA ILE A 61 -0.06 7.32 12.34
C ILE A 61 -1.35 6.53 12.02
N LEU A 62 -1.81 5.69 12.95
CA LEU A 62 -2.98 4.82 12.78
C LEU A 62 -4.22 5.27 13.56
N PHE A 63 -4.23 6.45 14.17
CA PHE A 63 -5.35 6.94 14.99
C PHE A 63 -6.70 6.90 14.27
N TRP A 64 -6.68 6.97 12.93
CA TRP A 64 -7.86 6.88 12.09
C TRP A 64 -8.65 5.57 12.24
N MET A 65 -8.04 4.50 12.76
CA MET A 65 -8.74 3.22 12.98
C MET A 65 -9.93 3.35 13.95
N ILE A 66 -9.91 4.33 14.86
CA ILE A 66 -11.03 4.61 15.78
C ILE A 66 -12.29 5.06 15.01
N PHE A 67 -12.12 5.68 13.85
CA PHE A 67 -13.19 6.28 13.06
C PHE A 67 -13.71 5.37 11.95
N ASN A 68 -13.51 4.05 12.10
CA ASN A 68 -14.05 3.07 11.16
C ASN A 68 -15.59 3.03 11.26
N LEU A 69 -16.27 3.39 10.18
CA LEU A 69 -17.74 3.42 10.07
C LEU A 69 -18.36 2.01 9.99
N GLY A 70 -17.58 0.98 9.68
CA GLY A 70 -18.02 -0.41 9.62
C GLY A 70 -18.19 -1.07 11.00
N THR A 71 -17.80 -0.39 12.08
CA THR A 71 -17.81 -0.96 13.43
C THR A 71 -18.14 0.11 14.50
N THR A 72 -18.25 -0.30 15.76
CA THR A 72 -18.43 0.64 16.86
C THR A 72 -17.14 1.37 17.20
N LYS A 73 -17.22 2.60 17.73
CA LYS A 73 -16.03 3.35 18.18
C LYS A 73 -15.19 2.57 19.21
N PHE A 74 -15.85 1.77 20.06
CA PHE A 74 -15.16 0.92 21.03
C PHE A 74 -14.31 -0.17 20.35
N LEU A 75 -14.86 -0.88 19.36
CA LEU A 75 -14.12 -1.86 18.58
C LEU A 75 -13.02 -1.21 17.72
N GLY A 76 -13.27 0.01 17.19
CA GLY A 76 -12.25 0.81 16.51
C GLY A 76 -11.07 1.15 17.43
N LEU A 77 -11.34 1.53 18.69
CA LEU A 77 -10.30 1.77 19.69
C LEU A 77 -9.52 0.50 20.03
N ILE A 78 -10.20 -0.64 20.22
CA ILE A 78 -9.55 -1.93 20.44
C ILE A 78 -8.64 -2.28 19.23
N SER A 79 -9.14 -2.08 18.01
CA SER A 79 -8.36 -2.32 16.80
C SER A 79 -7.10 -1.46 16.73
N LEU A 80 -7.19 -0.17 17.08
CA LEU A 80 -6.02 0.71 17.18
C LEU A 80 -5.02 0.22 18.23
N ILE A 81 -5.48 -0.15 19.44
CA ILE A 81 -4.62 -0.64 20.51
C ILE A 81 -3.89 -1.92 20.07
N LEU A 82 -4.62 -2.90 19.52
CA LEU A 82 -4.05 -4.16 19.06
C LEU A 82 -3.04 -3.94 17.92
N ALA A 83 -3.39 -3.15 16.92
CA ALA A 83 -2.50 -2.82 15.81
C ALA A 83 -1.23 -2.10 16.32
N THR A 84 -1.38 -1.13 17.21
CA THR A 84 -0.25 -0.41 17.83
C THR A 84 0.67 -1.35 18.59
N LEU A 85 0.15 -2.26 19.40
CA LEU A 85 0.94 -3.22 20.16
C LEU A 85 1.68 -4.19 19.24
N VAL A 86 0.98 -4.81 18.27
CA VAL A 86 1.56 -5.76 17.32
C VAL A 86 2.68 -5.10 16.51
N LEU A 87 2.46 -3.90 15.98
CA LEU A 87 3.46 -3.19 15.21
C LEU A 87 4.62 -2.70 16.05
N SER A 88 4.40 -2.35 17.32
CA SER A 88 5.47 -1.92 18.24
C SER A 88 6.43 -3.05 18.58
N VAL A 89 6.01 -4.32 18.50
CA VAL A 89 6.91 -5.48 18.63
C VAL A 89 8.06 -5.42 17.63
N ASN A 90 7.84 -4.91 16.41
CA ASN A 90 8.91 -4.75 15.41
C ASN A 90 10.00 -3.78 15.90
N ILE A 91 9.62 -2.69 16.57
CA ILE A 91 10.58 -1.73 17.11
C ILE A 91 11.32 -2.33 18.33
N ILE A 92 10.65 -3.17 19.12
CA ILE A 92 11.29 -3.94 20.19
C ILE A 92 12.37 -4.86 19.62
N PHE A 93 12.08 -5.57 18.52
CA PHE A 93 13.08 -6.41 17.85
C PHE A 93 14.26 -5.59 17.34
N ILE A 94 14.05 -4.37 16.83
CA ILE A 94 15.17 -3.47 16.48
C ILE A 94 16.04 -3.21 17.70
N GLY A 95 15.47 -2.88 18.86
CA GLY A 95 16.21 -2.64 20.10
C GLY A 95 16.96 -3.86 20.61
N ILE A 96 16.36 -5.06 20.54
CA ILE A 96 16.98 -6.33 20.95
C ILE A 96 18.14 -6.69 20.01
N LEU A 97 17.91 -6.68 18.70
CA LEU A 97 18.91 -7.01 17.70
C LEU A 97 20.08 -6.03 17.74
N TYR A 98 19.79 -4.74 17.97
CA TYR A 98 20.82 -3.76 18.18
C TYR A 98 21.64 -4.04 19.45
N HIS A 99 21.01 -4.46 20.57
CA HIS A 99 21.74 -4.84 21.78
C HIS A 99 22.69 -6.02 21.52
N LEU A 100 22.24 -7.04 20.80
CA LEU A 100 23.05 -8.22 20.48
C LEU A 100 24.24 -7.85 19.56
N THR A 101 23.95 -7.18 18.45
CA THR A 101 24.96 -6.82 17.44
C THR A 101 25.94 -5.77 17.93
N SER A 102 25.54 -4.88 18.86
CA SER A 102 26.38 -3.81 19.39
C SER A 102 27.59 -4.30 20.20
N LYS A 103 27.65 -5.59 20.54
CA LYS A 103 28.83 -6.22 21.15
C LYS A 103 29.96 -6.47 20.12
N ASN A 104 29.65 -6.44 18.82
CA ASN A 104 30.62 -6.55 17.73
C ASN A 104 31.23 -5.18 17.43
N LYS A 105 32.30 -4.82 18.11
CA LYS A 105 32.96 -3.50 17.97
C LYS A 105 33.85 -3.40 16.70
N ILE A 106 33.38 -3.89 15.55
CA ILE A 106 34.12 -3.80 14.28
C ILE A 106 34.11 -2.35 13.78
N ILE A 107 32.93 -1.73 13.83
CA ILE A 107 32.70 -0.31 13.53
C ILE A 107 31.89 0.30 14.66
N LYS A 108 31.66 1.61 14.63
CA LYS A 108 30.72 2.25 15.56
C LYS A 108 29.34 1.62 15.39
N THR A 109 28.80 1.04 16.45
CA THR A 109 27.68 0.10 16.40
C THR A 109 26.37 0.70 15.90
N TYR A 110 26.17 2.02 16.01
CA TYR A 110 24.99 2.67 15.45
C TYR A 110 24.90 2.55 13.92
N TYR A 111 25.98 2.24 13.20
CA TYR A 111 25.96 1.94 11.77
C TYR A 111 25.28 0.60 11.43
N TYR A 112 24.97 -0.24 12.42
CA TYR A 112 24.18 -1.45 12.21
C TYR A 112 22.67 -1.18 12.14
N ILE A 113 22.20 -0.03 12.68
CA ILE A 113 20.76 0.29 12.79
C ILE A 113 20.06 0.30 11.44
N PRO A 114 20.59 0.87 10.32
CA PRO A 114 19.92 0.80 9.01
C PRO A 114 19.69 -0.64 8.53
N ILE A 115 20.68 -1.54 8.72
CA ILE A 115 20.58 -2.96 8.35
C ILE A 115 19.50 -3.64 9.17
N ILE A 116 19.50 -3.44 10.49
CA ILE A 116 18.51 -4.02 11.41
C ILE A 116 17.11 -3.52 11.05
N TRP A 117 16.96 -2.22 10.82
CA TRP A 117 15.67 -1.59 10.52
C TRP A 117 15.04 -2.19 9.27
N VAL A 118 15.76 -2.19 8.17
CA VAL A 118 15.28 -2.75 6.89
C VAL A 118 14.99 -4.24 7.00
N SER A 119 15.84 -4.99 7.69
CA SER A 119 15.60 -6.42 7.91
C SER A 119 14.26 -6.66 8.63
N ILE A 120 13.96 -5.90 9.66
CA ILE A 120 12.70 -6.02 10.41
C ILE A 120 11.51 -5.52 9.59
N GLU A 121 11.62 -4.40 8.86
CA GLU A 121 10.55 -3.93 7.96
C GLU A 121 10.21 -4.99 6.90
N TYR A 122 11.20 -5.66 6.34
CA TYR A 122 11.00 -6.70 5.35
C TYR A 122 10.39 -7.97 5.95
N LEU A 123 10.97 -8.50 7.02
CA LEU A 123 10.49 -9.72 7.67
C LEU A 123 9.06 -9.58 8.22
N ARG A 124 8.67 -8.38 8.64
CA ARG A 124 7.29 -8.08 9.07
C ARG A 124 6.25 -8.37 8.00
N THR A 125 6.58 -8.23 6.71
CA THR A 125 5.61 -8.39 5.62
C THR A 125 5.17 -9.84 5.40
N PHE A 126 5.95 -10.83 5.86
CA PHE A 126 5.65 -12.25 5.75
C PHE A 126 4.77 -12.80 6.88
N LEU A 127 4.57 -12.04 7.95
CA LEU A 127 3.73 -12.49 9.04
C LEU A 127 2.25 -12.49 8.64
N ILE A 128 1.44 -13.32 9.29
CA ILE A 128 -0.03 -13.42 9.09
C ILE A 128 -0.69 -12.05 9.25
N LEU A 129 -0.17 -11.21 10.17
CA LEU A 129 -0.58 -9.82 10.36
C LEU A 129 0.36 -8.85 9.63
N GLY A 130 0.97 -9.30 8.52
CA GLY A 130 1.84 -8.45 7.71
C GLY A 130 1.12 -7.18 7.28
N PHE A 131 1.64 -6.01 7.71
CA PHE A 131 1.02 -4.71 7.47
C PHE A 131 2.06 -3.74 6.91
N PRO A 132 2.17 -3.62 5.57
CA PRO A 132 3.19 -2.78 4.93
C PRO A 132 2.94 -1.28 5.07
N TRP A 133 1.77 -0.89 5.56
CA TRP A 133 1.26 0.48 5.63
C TRP A 133 2.19 1.49 6.32
N VAL A 134 2.86 1.08 7.40
CA VAL A 134 3.61 1.97 8.29
C VAL A 134 5.11 2.01 8.00
N SER A 135 5.55 1.76 6.76
CA SER A 135 6.96 1.93 6.39
C SER A 135 7.37 3.40 6.50
N ILE A 136 8.57 3.67 7.06
CA ILE A 136 9.09 5.04 7.14
C ILE A 136 9.39 5.63 5.76
N ALA A 137 9.57 4.79 4.74
CA ALA A 137 9.73 5.23 3.35
C ALA A 137 8.54 6.08 2.87
N ASN A 138 7.32 5.84 3.36
CA ASN A 138 6.13 6.58 2.97
C ASN A 138 6.22 8.09 3.28
N SER A 139 7.12 8.50 4.18
CA SER A 139 7.44 9.90 4.44
C SER A 139 8.06 10.62 3.24
N GLN A 140 8.63 9.89 2.29
CA GLN A 140 9.36 10.46 1.14
C GLN A 140 8.59 10.42 -0.17
N VAL A 141 7.36 9.94 -0.17
CA VAL A 141 6.55 9.73 -1.39
C VAL A 141 6.30 11.02 -2.19
N HIS A 142 6.35 12.19 -1.55
CA HIS A 142 6.20 13.50 -2.21
C HIS A 142 7.42 13.94 -3.01
N TYR A 143 8.59 13.38 -2.70
CA TYR A 143 9.82 13.71 -3.39
C TYR A 143 10.00 12.80 -4.59
N ASN A 144 9.25 13.09 -5.69
CA ASN A 144 9.18 12.20 -6.85
C ASN A 144 10.56 11.79 -7.38
N ILE A 145 11.52 12.72 -7.46
CA ILE A 145 12.89 12.42 -7.91
C ILE A 145 13.58 11.42 -6.98
N LEU A 146 13.47 11.61 -5.67
CA LEU A 146 14.04 10.67 -4.69
C LEU A 146 13.33 9.30 -4.77
N ALA A 147 12.02 9.30 -4.96
CA ALA A 147 11.20 8.11 -5.07
C ALA A 147 11.59 7.20 -6.26
N GLN A 148 12.22 7.75 -7.33
CA GLN A 148 12.66 6.94 -8.48
C GLN A 148 13.57 5.76 -8.09
N ASN A 149 14.30 5.87 -7.00
CA ASN A 149 15.20 4.81 -6.54
C ASN A 149 14.48 3.50 -6.15
N VAL A 150 13.16 3.53 -5.93
CA VAL A 150 12.39 2.31 -5.64
C VAL A 150 12.34 1.34 -6.83
N GLU A 151 12.59 1.83 -8.04
CA GLU A 151 12.75 0.99 -9.25
C GLU A 151 13.86 -0.05 -9.10
N VAL A 152 14.86 0.25 -8.26
CA VAL A 152 16.01 -0.63 -8.02
C VAL A 152 15.92 -1.35 -6.68
N THR A 153 15.59 -0.62 -5.62
CA THR A 153 15.70 -1.10 -4.24
C THR A 153 14.37 -1.45 -3.58
N GLY A 154 13.25 -1.18 -4.26
CA GLY A 154 11.94 -1.12 -3.61
C GLY A 154 11.91 -0.02 -2.53
N ILE A 155 10.83 0.05 -1.78
CA ILE A 155 10.68 1.01 -0.66
C ILE A 155 11.75 0.84 0.42
N TYR A 156 12.35 -0.34 0.52
CA TYR A 156 13.34 -0.68 1.55
C TYR A 156 14.63 0.13 1.42
N GLY A 157 15.02 0.51 0.18
CA GLY A 157 16.16 1.39 -0.03
C GLY A 157 15.92 2.80 0.51
N ILE A 158 14.71 3.31 0.39
CA ILE A 158 14.34 4.61 0.95
C ILE A 158 14.35 4.55 2.50
N SER A 159 13.78 3.49 3.10
CA SER A 159 13.86 3.28 4.55
C SER A 159 15.30 3.21 5.03
N PHE A 160 16.15 2.44 4.34
CA PHE A 160 17.58 2.34 4.65
C PHE A 160 18.26 3.71 4.61
N TRP A 161 18.03 4.48 3.55
CA TRP A 161 18.59 5.81 3.37
C TRP A 161 18.17 6.77 4.50
N ILE A 162 16.87 6.81 4.86
CA ILE A 162 16.39 7.65 5.96
C ILE A 162 17.14 7.32 7.25
N VAL A 163 17.21 6.04 7.62
CA VAL A 163 17.91 5.62 8.84
C VAL A 163 19.40 5.94 8.78
N LEU A 164 20.04 5.70 7.63
CA LEU A 164 21.45 6.00 7.43
C LEU A 164 21.76 7.50 7.55
N VAL A 165 20.92 8.36 6.99
CA VAL A 165 21.06 9.83 7.11
C VAL A 165 20.98 10.25 8.58
N ASN A 166 20.01 9.73 9.34
CA ASN A 166 19.92 9.99 10.80
C ASN A 166 21.17 9.52 11.55
N VAL A 167 21.70 8.33 11.21
CA VAL A 167 22.94 7.80 11.79
C VAL A 167 24.14 8.72 11.49
N LEU A 168 24.24 9.19 10.27
CA LEU A 168 25.33 10.08 9.85
C LEU A 168 25.25 11.46 10.51
N PHE A 169 24.06 12.03 10.65
CA PHE A 169 23.86 13.26 11.42
C PHE A 169 24.20 13.08 12.89
N TYR A 170 23.82 11.95 13.49
CA TYR A 170 24.20 11.61 14.86
C TYR A 170 25.73 11.50 15.04
N ASP A 171 26.43 10.84 14.09
CA ASP A 171 27.89 10.74 14.12
C ASP A 171 28.58 12.10 13.93
N LEU A 172 28.01 12.97 13.09
CA LEU A 172 28.53 14.33 12.87
C LEU A 172 28.37 15.21 14.13
N TYR A 173 27.19 15.14 14.78
CA TYR A 173 26.90 15.88 16.01
C TYR A 173 27.85 15.50 17.16
N GLY A 174 28.17 14.22 17.33
CA GLY A 174 29.05 13.74 18.42
C GLY A 174 30.50 14.23 18.33
N LYS A 175 31.03 14.46 17.13
CA LYS A 175 32.35 15.07 16.88
C LYS A 175 32.38 15.59 15.44
N PHE A 176 32.28 16.91 15.28
CA PHE A 176 32.38 17.54 13.98
C PHE A 176 33.73 17.26 13.32
N ASN A 177 33.69 16.90 12.02
CA ASN A 177 34.87 16.67 11.19
C ASN A 177 34.47 16.81 9.72
N ASN A 178 35.30 17.50 8.91
CA ASN A 178 35.04 17.72 7.49
C ASN A 178 34.81 16.42 6.71
N ARG A 179 35.54 15.34 7.00
CA ARG A 179 35.32 14.02 6.37
C ARG A 179 33.94 13.44 6.65
N LYS A 180 33.42 13.65 7.87
CA LYS A 180 32.07 13.22 8.22
C LYS A 180 31.01 14.07 7.51
N LEU A 181 31.21 15.40 7.49
CA LEU A 181 30.34 16.31 6.74
C LEU A 181 30.28 15.91 5.27
N THR A 182 31.41 15.63 4.64
CA THR A 182 31.47 15.15 3.25
C THR A 182 30.67 13.87 3.06
N ARG A 183 30.75 12.89 3.99
CA ARG A 183 29.96 11.65 3.93
C ARG A 183 28.46 11.94 4.04
N VAL A 184 28.04 12.83 4.94
CA VAL A 184 26.65 13.25 5.06
C VAL A 184 26.18 13.83 3.74
N ILE A 185 26.93 14.75 3.14
CA ILE A 185 26.58 15.41 1.88
C ILE A 185 26.44 14.37 0.75
N ILE A 186 27.42 13.49 0.60
CA ILE A 186 27.40 12.46 -0.45
C ILE A 186 26.18 11.54 -0.29
N VAL A 187 25.95 10.99 0.90
CA VAL A 187 24.85 10.04 1.13
C VAL A 187 23.51 10.74 1.03
N PHE A 188 23.41 12.01 1.43
CA PHE A 188 22.17 12.77 1.34
C PHE A 188 21.83 13.14 -0.11
N ILE A 189 22.82 13.52 -0.92
CA ILE A 189 22.60 13.97 -2.30
C ILE A 189 22.48 12.77 -3.26
N PHE A 190 23.13 11.65 -2.99
CA PHE A 190 23.20 10.50 -3.91
C PHE A 190 21.82 10.04 -4.42
N PRO A 191 20.78 9.84 -3.60
CA PRO A 191 19.47 9.40 -4.09
C PRO A 191 18.74 10.44 -4.97
N TRP A 192 19.09 11.72 -4.84
CA TRP A 192 18.56 12.76 -5.71
C TRP A 192 19.19 12.72 -7.10
N ILE A 193 20.52 12.51 -7.15
CA ILE A 193 21.24 12.39 -8.43
C ILE A 193 20.85 11.10 -9.16
N SER A 194 20.86 9.95 -8.46
CA SER A 194 20.46 8.67 -9.05
C SER A 194 19.00 8.67 -9.47
N GLY A 195 18.11 9.24 -8.64
CA GLY A 195 16.69 9.37 -8.98
C GLY A 195 16.45 10.29 -10.18
N TYR A 196 17.19 11.38 -10.30
CA TYR A 196 17.16 12.25 -11.49
C TYR A 196 17.54 11.47 -12.75
N ALA A 197 18.64 10.71 -12.68
CA ALA A 197 19.06 9.88 -13.80
C ALA A 197 17.98 8.83 -14.17
N LEU A 198 17.44 8.11 -13.19
CA LEU A 198 16.36 7.13 -13.39
C LEU A 198 15.09 7.77 -13.97
N TYR A 199 14.76 9.00 -13.60
CA TYR A 199 13.59 9.73 -14.10
C TYR A 199 13.73 10.06 -15.60
N TYR A 200 14.89 10.55 -16.03
CA TYR A 200 15.11 11.03 -17.40
C TYR A 200 15.58 9.95 -18.37
N LEU A 201 16.12 8.82 -17.88
CA LEU A 201 16.57 7.70 -18.72
C LEU A 201 15.45 6.73 -19.09
N GLN A 202 14.18 7.07 -18.82
CA GLN A 202 13.06 6.20 -19.14
C GLN A 202 12.82 6.07 -20.64
N ASP A 203 12.59 4.85 -21.08
CA ASP A 203 12.16 4.57 -22.45
C ASP A 203 10.80 5.19 -22.72
N LYS A 204 10.64 5.73 -23.94
CA LYS A 204 9.34 6.18 -24.42
C LYS A 204 8.47 4.96 -24.73
N ASP A 205 7.26 4.94 -24.18
CA ASP A 205 6.29 3.91 -24.52
C ASP A 205 5.89 4.02 -26.00
N ARG A 206 5.91 2.89 -26.70
CA ARG A 206 5.56 2.79 -28.12
C ARG A 206 4.18 2.17 -28.35
N LEU A 207 3.54 1.73 -27.30
CA LEU A 207 2.23 1.11 -27.34
C LEU A 207 1.15 2.19 -27.51
N LYS A 208 0.09 1.85 -28.26
CA LYS A 208 -1.06 2.73 -28.40
C LYS A 208 -1.73 2.91 -27.04
N PRO A 209 -2.18 4.12 -26.69
CA PRO A 209 -2.89 4.34 -25.44
C PRO A 209 -4.30 3.72 -25.48
N ILE A 210 -4.80 3.34 -24.30
CA ILE A 210 -6.20 2.98 -24.07
C ILE A 210 -6.91 4.17 -23.45
N ASN A 211 -8.12 4.48 -23.93
CA ASN A 211 -8.95 5.56 -23.41
C ASN A 211 -9.91 5.00 -22.36
N ILE A 212 -9.81 5.49 -21.16
CA ILE A 212 -10.59 5.02 -20.03
C ILE A 212 -11.46 6.14 -19.43
N VAL A 213 -12.56 5.72 -18.78
CA VAL A 213 -13.34 6.57 -17.87
C VAL A 213 -13.36 5.91 -16.51
N SER A 214 -12.79 6.55 -15.49
CA SER A 214 -12.80 6.09 -14.10
C SER A 214 -13.84 6.86 -13.30
N VAL A 215 -14.81 6.17 -12.70
CA VAL A 215 -15.98 6.77 -12.08
C VAL A 215 -15.83 6.78 -10.55
N GLN A 216 -15.94 7.97 -9.94
CA GLN A 216 -16.05 8.17 -8.50
C GLN A 216 -17.49 8.62 -8.16
N PRO A 217 -18.38 7.68 -7.79
CA PRO A 217 -19.80 8.01 -7.62
C PRO A 217 -20.11 8.66 -6.28
N ASN A 218 -19.19 8.65 -5.35
CA ASN A 218 -19.36 9.14 -3.97
C ASN A 218 -20.64 8.61 -3.30
N ILE A 219 -20.83 7.27 -3.33
CA ILE A 219 -21.96 6.60 -2.71
C ILE A 219 -21.62 6.28 -1.26
N HIS A 220 -22.37 6.84 -0.32
CA HIS A 220 -22.18 6.56 1.11
C HIS A 220 -22.52 5.10 1.46
N LEU A 221 -21.87 4.56 2.51
CA LEU A 221 -22.04 3.16 2.92
C LEU A 221 -23.50 2.78 3.22
N ASN A 222 -24.26 3.71 3.80
CA ASN A 222 -25.68 3.49 4.15
C ASN A 222 -26.56 3.38 2.90
N GLU A 223 -26.25 4.15 1.83
CA GLU A 223 -26.95 4.09 0.54
C GLU A 223 -26.58 2.82 -0.19
N LYS A 224 -25.29 2.44 -0.17
CA LYS A 224 -24.78 1.26 -0.86
C LYS A 224 -25.43 -0.04 -0.39
N ARG A 225 -25.83 -0.11 0.88
CA ARG A 225 -26.46 -1.28 1.50
C ARG A 225 -27.99 -1.27 1.49
N ASN A 226 -28.61 -0.27 0.88
CA ASN A 226 -30.07 -0.14 0.90
C ASN A 226 -30.73 -1.08 -0.14
N PRO A 227 -31.38 -2.18 0.31
CA PRO A 227 -32.01 -3.15 -0.60
C PRO A 227 -33.26 -2.63 -1.32
N LYS A 228 -33.79 -1.46 -0.90
CA LYS A 228 -35.04 -0.88 -1.48
C LYS A 228 -34.82 -0.31 -2.89
N PHE A 229 -33.57 -0.01 -3.25
CA PHE A 229 -33.26 0.67 -4.51
C PHE A 229 -32.07 0.02 -5.24
N PRO A 230 -32.20 -1.23 -5.73
CA PRO A 230 -31.07 -1.99 -6.27
C PRO A 230 -30.44 -1.35 -7.51
N ASN A 231 -31.20 -0.56 -8.28
CA ASN A 231 -30.70 0.08 -9.50
C ASN A 231 -30.18 1.50 -9.29
N GLN A 232 -30.54 2.20 -8.21
CA GLN A 232 -30.13 3.60 -8.00
C GLN A 232 -28.61 3.80 -8.02
N ASN A 233 -27.87 2.87 -7.42
CA ASN A 233 -26.40 2.95 -7.42
C ASN A 233 -25.84 2.75 -8.85
N ILE A 234 -26.45 1.86 -9.64
CA ILE A 234 -26.07 1.63 -11.05
C ILE A 234 -26.40 2.86 -11.89
N GLU A 235 -27.58 3.42 -11.74
CA GLU A 235 -28.00 4.65 -12.41
C GLU A 235 -27.07 5.81 -12.09
N LYS A 236 -26.68 5.95 -10.82
CA LYS A 236 -25.71 6.97 -10.39
C LYS A 236 -24.33 6.75 -11.04
N LEU A 237 -23.82 5.52 -11.04
CA LEU A 237 -22.55 5.18 -11.69
C LEU A 237 -22.56 5.51 -13.18
N ILE A 238 -23.64 5.13 -13.88
CA ILE A 238 -23.82 5.40 -15.31
C ILE A 238 -23.94 6.92 -15.54
N ARG A 239 -24.77 7.62 -14.77
CA ARG A 239 -24.95 9.07 -14.89
C ARG A 239 -23.62 9.82 -14.72
N VAL A 240 -22.86 9.49 -13.68
CA VAL A 240 -21.56 10.13 -13.45
C VAL A 240 -20.57 9.76 -14.55
N GLY A 241 -20.51 8.49 -14.95
CA GLY A 241 -19.63 8.04 -16.03
C GLY A 241 -19.95 8.68 -17.38
N SER A 242 -21.23 8.87 -17.67
CA SER A 242 -21.70 9.45 -18.94
C SER A 242 -21.24 10.89 -19.17
N THR A 243 -20.84 11.60 -18.13
CA THR A 243 -20.31 12.98 -18.30
C THR A 243 -18.98 13.01 -19.06
N GLU A 244 -18.23 11.90 -19.03
CA GLU A 244 -16.89 11.80 -19.61
C GLU A 244 -16.79 10.77 -20.75
N ILE A 245 -17.82 9.93 -20.96
CA ILE A 245 -17.85 8.97 -22.07
C ILE A 245 -17.92 9.71 -23.40
N ASN A 246 -17.09 9.27 -24.35
CA ASN A 246 -17.11 9.74 -25.72
C ASN A 246 -16.87 8.58 -26.71
N LYS A 247 -16.93 8.85 -28.01
CA LYS A 247 -16.79 7.85 -29.08
C LYS A 247 -15.47 7.07 -29.11
N ASN A 248 -14.46 7.58 -28.42
CA ASN A 248 -13.14 6.95 -28.34
C ASN A 248 -12.94 6.20 -27.02
N THR A 249 -13.91 6.18 -26.11
CA THR A 249 -13.83 5.47 -24.84
C THR A 249 -13.76 3.97 -25.06
N ASP A 250 -12.72 3.31 -24.56
CA ASP A 250 -12.49 1.87 -24.68
C ASP A 250 -12.99 1.10 -23.48
N LEU A 251 -12.83 1.69 -22.28
CA LEU A 251 -13.06 1.03 -21.01
C LEU A 251 -13.64 2.00 -19.99
N ILE A 252 -14.66 1.58 -19.26
CA ILE A 252 -15.17 2.30 -18.07
C ILE A 252 -14.87 1.48 -16.82
N LEU A 253 -14.54 2.18 -15.73
CA LEU A 253 -14.21 1.59 -14.44
C LEU A 253 -15.23 2.02 -13.39
N PHE A 254 -15.81 1.03 -12.68
CA PHE A 254 -16.61 1.27 -11.47
C PHE A 254 -15.86 0.74 -10.25
N PRO A 255 -15.91 1.43 -9.10
CA PRO A 255 -15.04 1.16 -7.94
C PRO A 255 -15.34 -0.19 -7.26
N GLU A 256 -14.60 -0.46 -6.17
CA GLU A 256 -14.75 -1.66 -5.34
C GLU A 256 -16.20 -1.88 -4.90
N THR A 257 -16.67 -3.14 -5.05
CA THR A 257 -18.03 -3.55 -4.66
C THR A 257 -19.13 -2.63 -5.22
N ALA A 258 -18.93 -2.06 -6.42
CA ALA A 258 -19.92 -1.21 -7.08
C ALA A 258 -21.16 -2.00 -7.49
N LEU A 259 -20.97 -3.27 -7.88
CA LEU A 259 -22.04 -4.21 -8.20
C LEU A 259 -22.06 -5.37 -7.20
N SER A 260 -23.16 -6.09 -7.19
CA SER A 260 -23.30 -7.41 -6.57
C SER A 260 -23.65 -8.45 -7.62
N ILE A 261 -23.42 -9.73 -7.34
CA ILE A 261 -23.80 -10.81 -8.25
C ILE A 261 -25.32 -10.78 -8.53
N MET A 262 -26.14 -10.31 -7.61
CA MET A 262 -27.58 -10.14 -7.80
C MET A 262 -27.92 -9.12 -8.87
N ASN A 263 -27.10 -8.09 -9.07
CA ASN A 263 -27.27 -7.14 -10.16
C ASN A 263 -27.08 -7.81 -11.53
N LEU A 264 -26.18 -8.80 -11.61
CA LEU A 264 -25.94 -9.56 -12.85
C LEU A 264 -27.05 -10.57 -13.17
N TYR A 265 -27.85 -10.98 -12.18
CA TYR A 265 -29.05 -11.81 -12.39
C TYR A 265 -30.32 -10.97 -12.60
N SER A 266 -30.28 -9.68 -12.30
CA SER A 266 -31.42 -8.77 -12.49
C SER A 266 -31.52 -8.31 -13.95
N LYS A 267 -32.62 -8.66 -14.60
CA LYS A 267 -32.87 -8.22 -15.98
C LYS A 267 -32.86 -6.69 -16.16
N SER A 268 -33.35 -5.94 -15.16
CA SER A 268 -33.38 -4.48 -15.21
C SER A 268 -31.96 -3.89 -15.05
N SER A 269 -31.15 -4.40 -14.12
CA SER A 269 -29.76 -3.97 -13.94
C SER A 269 -28.88 -4.27 -15.15
N LEU A 270 -29.03 -5.49 -15.72
CA LEU A 270 -28.33 -5.89 -16.94
C LEU A 270 -28.70 -5.04 -18.14
N LYS A 271 -30.00 -4.74 -18.30
CA LYS A 271 -30.47 -3.88 -19.38
C LYS A 271 -29.83 -2.48 -19.27
N LEU A 272 -29.81 -1.88 -18.09
CA LEU A 272 -29.18 -0.58 -17.87
C LEU A 272 -27.70 -0.58 -18.25
N ILE A 273 -26.93 -1.57 -17.78
CA ILE A 273 -25.50 -1.69 -18.09
C ILE A 273 -25.29 -1.90 -19.59
N LYS A 274 -26.08 -2.79 -20.19
CA LYS A 274 -25.97 -3.13 -21.61
C LYS A 274 -26.22 -1.91 -22.49
N GLU A 275 -27.37 -1.29 -22.35
CA GLU A 275 -27.79 -0.17 -23.20
C GLU A 275 -26.91 1.07 -23.02
N SER A 276 -26.45 1.32 -21.81
CA SER A 276 -25.64 2.52 -21.50
C SER A 276 -24.15 2.38 -21.81
N ILE A 277 -23.59 1.17 -21.74
CA ILE A 277 -22.15 0.93 -21.83
C ILE A 277 -21.81 -0.06 -22.93
N LEU A 278 -22.29 -1.32 -22.84
CA LEU A 278 -21.79 -2.41 -23.68
C LEU A 278 -22.21 -2.32 -25.13
N ASP A 279 -23.43 -1.84 -25.41
CA ASP A 279 -23.92 -1.65 -26.77
C ASP A 279 -23.18 -0.52 -27.53
N ASN A 280 -22.45 0.34 -26.80
CA ASN A 280 -21.53 1.34 -27.34
C ASN A 280 -20.10 0.81 -27.59
N ASN A 281 -19.89 -0.51 -27.53
CA ASN A 281 -18.60 -1.19 -27.68
C ASN A 281 -17.56 -0.74 -26.63
N ILE A 282 -18.03 -0.34 -25.45
CA ILE A 282 -17.22 0.02 -24.29
C ILE A 282 -17.18 -1.20 -23.36
N SER A 283 -15.98 -1.61 -22.91
CA SER A 283 -15.84 -2.63 -21.86
C SER A 283 -16.09 -2.02 -20.49
N LEU A 284 -16.62 -2.82 -19.56
CA LEU A 284 -16.78 -2.46 -18.16
C LEU A 284 -15.89 -3.35 -17.30
N LEU A 285 -15.02 -2.74 -16.50
CA LEU A 285 -14.27 -3.42 -15.42
C LEU A 285 -14.75 -2.86 -14.08
N THR A 286 -15.29 -3.71 -13.22
CA THR A 286 -16.00 -3.26 -12.01
C THR A 286 -15.74 -4.15 -10.80
N GLY A 287 -15.71 -3.53 -9.61
CA GLY A 287 -15.75 -4.27 -8.36
C GLY A 287 -17.09 -4.96 -8.15
N LEU A 288 -17.07 -6.18 -7.66
CA LEU A 288 -18.21 -7.07 -7.51
C LEU A 288 -18.23 -7.75 -6.14
N ASN A 289 -19.35 -7.66 -5.42
CA ASN A 289 -19.66 -8.61 -4.36
C ASN A 289 -20.14 -9.91 -4.97
N TYR A 290 -19.28 -10.91 -4.95
CA TYR A 290 -19.55 -12.22 -5.54
C TYR A 290 -19.82 -13.26 -4.45
N PHE A 291 -20.68 -14.24 -4.73
CA PHE A 291 -20.77 -15.44 -3.93
C PHE A 291 -21.08 -16.66 -4.82
N GLU A 292 -20.68 -17.79 -4.33
CA GLU A 292 -21.03 -19.11 -4.86
C GLU A 292 -21.41 -20.06 -3.73
N TYR A 293 -21.91 -21.23 -4.06
CA TYR A 293 -22.22 -22.29 -3.11
C TYR A 293 -21.19 -23.40 -3.22
N GLY A 294 -20.55 -23.74 -2.11
CA GLY A 294 -19.65 -24.87 -2.00
C GLY A 294 -20.38 -26.23 -2.03
N PHE A 295 -19.62 -27.30 -1.96
CA PHE A 295 -20.14 -28.68 -2.00
C PHE A 295 -21.16 -28.97 -0.89
N ASP A 296 -20.99 -28.35 0.28
CA ASP A 296 -21.90 -28.51 1.44
C ASP A 296 -23.07 -27.51 1.42
N ASN A 297 -23.34 -26.86 0.28
CA ASN A 297 -24.34 -25.80 0.15
C ASN A 297 -24.05 -24.57 1.04
N GLU A 298 -22.80 -24.44 1.57
CA GLU A 298 -22.37 -23.27 2.29
C GLU A 298 -22.10 -22.13 1.32
N ARG A 299 -22.60 -20.92 1.64
CA ARG A 299 -22.37 -19.73 0.85
C ARG A 299 -20.95 -19.22 1.08
N ILE A 300 -20.15 -19.16 0.02
CA ILE A 300 -18.80 -18.63 -0.01
C ILE A 300 -18.84 -17.25 -0.65
N ASN A 301 -18.35 -16.22 0.07
CA ASN A 301 -18.38 -14.84 -0.40
C ASN A 301 -16.98 -14.38 -0.78
N TYR A 302 -16.89 -13.61 -1.89
CA TYR A 302 -15.65 -13.03 -2.38
C TYR A 302 -15.82 -11.53 -2.65
N ASN A 303 -14.77 -10.77 -2.39
CA ASN A 303 -14.60 -9.42 -2.92
C ASN A 303 -13.88 -9.55 -4.26
N SER A 304 -14.52 -9.14 -5.35
CA SER A 304 -14.09 -9.52 -6.69
C SER A 304 -14.05 -8.34 -7.65
N ILE A 305 -13.38 -8.54 -8.79
CA ILE A 305 -13.44 -7.68 -9.97
C ILE A 305 -13.92 -8.51 -11.14
N ILE A 306 -14.83 -7.96 -11.94
CA ILE A 306 -15.37 -8.61 -13.12
C ILE A 306 -15.19 -7.73 -14.37
N HIS A 307 -14.85 -8.37 -15.49
CA HIS A 307 -14.81 -7.77 -16.81
C HIS A 307 -16.06 -8.17 -17.60
N LEU A 308 -16.79 -7.17 -18.10
CA LEU A 308 -17.97 -7.32 -18.94
C LEU A 308 -17.77 -6.58 -20.26
N ASN A 309 -18.12 -7.24 -21.35
CA ASN A 309 -18.21 -6.66 -22.68
C ASN A 309 -19.45 -7.20 -23.41
N SER A 310 -19.68 -6.77 -24.63
CA SER A 310 -20.84 -7.22 -25.43
C SER A 310 -20.84 -8.73 -25.71
N GLU A 311 -19.70 -9.39 -25.70
CA GLU A 311 -19.55 -10.81 -26.07
C GLU A 311 -19.66 -11.74 -24.85
N ASN A 312 -19.12 -11.35 -23.66
CA ASN A 312 -18.99 -12.23 -22.49
C ASN A 312 -20.00 -11.98 -21.36
N MET A 313 -21.00 -11.09 -21.58
CA MET A 313 -21.85 -10.54 -20.52
C MET A 313 -22.55 -11.58 -19.63
N ILE A 314 -22.79 -12.81 -20.10
CA ILE A 314 -23.62 -13.82 -19.39
C ILE A 314 -22.99 -15.20 -19.32
N GLN A 315 -22.17 -15.63 -20.29
CA GLN A 315 -21.81 -17.05 -20.43
C GLN A 315 -20.48 -17.45 -19.72
N SER A 316 -19.51 -16.56 -19.61
CA SER A 316 -18.26 -16.81 -18.87
C SER A 316 -17.48 -15.51 -18.65
N PRO A 317 -17.93 -14.64 -17.73
CA PRO A 317 -17.21 -13.41 -17.44
C PRO A 317 -15.85 -13.74 -16.80
N GLU A 318 -14.83 -12.94 -17.13
CA GLU A 318 -13.55 -13.03 -16.44
C GLU A 318 -13.67 -12.39 -15.06
N ILE A 319 -13.37 -13.16 -14.01
CA ILE A 319 -13.47 -12.73 -12.61
C ILE A 319 -12.11 -12.89 -11.92
N TYR A 320 -11.74 -11.90 -11.11
CA TYR A 320 -10.65 -11.94 -10.17
C TYR A 320 -11.21 -11.88 -8.75
N HIS A 321 -10.76 -12.74 -7.85
CA HIS A 321 -11.07 -12.71 -6.43
C HIS A 321 -9.90 -12.13 -5.64
N LYS A 322 -10.21 -11.20 -4.73
CA LYS A 322 -9.22 -10.55 -3.85
C LYS A 322 -8.41 -11.58 -3.08
N ILE A 323 -7.09 -11.51 -3.20
CA ILE A 323 -6.14 -12.45 -2.57
C ILE A 323 -5.78 -11.99 -1.15
N LYS A 324 -5.49 -10.68 -0.96
CA LYS A 324 -5.07 -10.12 0.33
C LYS A 324 -6.22 -9.39 1.01
N LEU A 325 -6.87 -10.10 1.92
CA LEU A 325 -7.98 -9.58 2.70
C LEU A 325 -7.49 -8.71 3.86
N VAL A 326 -8.30 -7.72 4.25
CA VAL A 326 -8.01 -6.85 5.39
C VAL A 326 -8.24 -7.62 6.69
N PRO A 327 -7.20 -7.81 7.54
CA PRO A 327 -7.36 -8.53 8.80
C PRO A 327 -8.43 -7.89 9.68
N LEU A 328 -9.24 -8.70 10.34
CA LEU A 328 -10.37 -8.34 11.20
C LEU A 328 -11.57 -7.71 10.47
N ALA A 329 -11.35 -6.95 9.40
CA ALA A 329 -12.43 -6.29 8.67
C ALA A 329 -13.09 -7.19 7.61
N GLU A 330 -12.31 -7.92 6.84
CA GLU A 330 -12.79 -8.80 5.77
C GLU A 330 -12.65 -10.29 6.10
N ARG A 331 -11.70 -10.64 6.98
CA ARG A 331 -11.47 -12.01 7.43
C ARG A 331 -10.80 -12.00 8.81
N MET A 332 -11.20 -12.92 9.67
CA MET A 332 -10.51 -13.15 10.94
C MET A 332 -9.12 -13.75 10.68
N PRO A 333 -8.05 -13.20 11.29
CA PRO A 333 -6.73 -13.83 11.24
C PRO A 333 -6.75 -15.22 11.88
N LEU A 334 -5.83 -16.08 11.43
CA LEU A 334 -5.64 -17.43 11.98
C LEU A 334 -6.82 -18.41 11.76
N VAL A 335 -7.78 -18.10 10.91
CA VAL A 335 -8.91 -18.99 10.57
C VAL A 335 -8.41 -20.34 10.06
N GLU A 336 -7.30 -20.37 9.33
CA GLU A 336 -6.69 -21.60 8.81
C GLU A 336 -6.22 -22.55 9.96
N PHE A 337 -5.82 -22.00 11.11
CA PHE A 337 -5.39 -22.76 12.29
C PHE A 337 -6.54 -23.01 13.27
N PHE A 338 -7.49 -22.09 13.33
CA PHE A 338 -8.63 -22.13 14.25
C PHE A 338 -9.94 -21.87 13.48
N PRO A 339 -10.52 -22.90 12.83
CA PRO A 339 -11.72 -22.74 11.99
C PRO A 339 -12.93 -22.13 12.71
N SER A 340 -13.03 -22.28 14.04
CA SER A 340 -14.08 -21.66 14.86
C SER A 340 -14.10 -20.13 14.79
N LEU A 341 -12.95 -19.50 14.44
CA LEU A 341 -12.88 -18.05 14.24
C LEU A 341 -13.68 -17.57 13.02
N LYS A 342 -13.99 -18.48 12.08
CA LYS A 342 -14.80 -18.14 10.89
C LYS A 342 -16.21 -17.63 11.26
N SER A 343 -16.75 -18.11 12.38
CA SER A 343 -18.06 -17.66 12.87
C SER A 343 -18.05 -16.24 13.47
N ILE A 344 -16.87 -15.69 13.78
CA ILE A 344 -16.72 -14.37 14.37
C ILE A 344 -16.67 -13.33 13.24
N ASN A 345 -17.70 -12.49 13.16
CA ASN A 345 -17.74 -11.35 12.24
C ASN A 345 -17.85 -10.06 13.05
N ILE A 346 -16.72 -9.38 13.22
CA ILE A 346 -16.62 -8.06 13.90
C ILE A 346 -16.37 -6.93 12.92
N GLY A 347 -16.27 -7.23 11.63
CA GLY A 347 -15.90 -6.30 10.58
C GLY A 347 -16.99 -6.08 9.54
N GLN A 348 -16.54 -5.80 8.34
CA GLN A 348 -17.39 -5.42 7.19
C GLN A 348 -18.01 -6.62 6.51
N ALA A 349 -17.30 -7.74 6.47
CA ALA A 349 -17.68 -8.97 5.80
C ALA A 349 -16.86 -10.16 6.32
N ASN A 350 -17.16 -11.35 5.81
CA ASN A 350 -16.35 -12.55 5.96
C ASN A 350 -16.14 -13.14 4.56
N PHE A 351 -15.07 -12.71 3.92
CA PHE A 351 -14.70 -13.14 2.57
C PHE A 351 -13.70 -14.30 2.60
N GLU A 352 -13.74 -15.13 1.56
CA GLU A 352 -12.67 -16.08 1.26
C GLU A 352 -11.65 -15.41 0.31
N PRO A 353 -10.33 -15.70 0.47
CA PRO A 353 -9.32 -15.19 -0.43
C PRO A 353 -9.35 -15.91 -1.77
N GLY A 354 -9.03 -15.18 -2.84
CA GLY A 354 -8.67 -15.78 -4.13
C GLY A 354 -7.25 -16.36 -4.11
N ASP A 355 -6.91 -17.10 -5.14
CA ASP A 355 -5.63 -17.80 -5.30
C ASP A 355 -4.94 -17.50 -6.65
N GLU A 356 -5.65 -16.89 -7.61
CA GLU A 356 -5.16 -16.63 -8.96
C GLU A 356 -4.78 -15.14 -9.16
N TYR A 357 -3.60 -14.90 -9.70
CA TYR A 357 -3.17 -13.57 -10.17
C TYR A 357 -3.68 -13.32 -11.59
N LYS A 358 -4.95 -12.98 -11.70
CA LYS A 358 -5.65 -12.78 -12.98
C LYS A 358 -5.24 -11.49 -13.66
N VAL A 359 -4.69 -11.58 -14.87
CA VAL A 359 -4.48 -10.45 -15.77
C VAL A 359 -5.59 -10.43 -16.81
N PHE A 360 -6.37 -9.36 -16.86
CA PHE A 360 -7.47 -9.20 -17.82
C PHE A 360 -6.93 -8.81 -19.19
N ASN A 361 -7.42 -9.47 -20.24
CA ASN A 361 -7.13 -9.10 -21.61
C ASN A 361 -8.30 -8.28 -22.17
N ILE A 362 -8.18 -6.97 -22.17
CA ILE A 362 -9.22 -6.05 -22.63
C ILE A 362 -8.76 -5.43 -23.94
N LYS A 363 -9.45 -5.73 -25.03
CA LYS A 363 -8.99 -5.42 -26.38
C LYS A 363 -7.56 -5.98 -26.58
N ASN A 364 -6.54 -5.15 -26.72
CA ASN A 364 -5.15 -5.57 -26.92
C ASN A 364 -4.26 -5.24 -25.71
N TYR A 365 -4.86 -4.99 -24.53
CA TYR A 365 -4.14 -4.51 -23.33
C TYR A 365 -4.23 -5.53 -22.21
N LYS A 366 -3.12 -5.73 -21.52
CA LYS A 366 -3.01 -6.60 -20.35
C LYS A 366 -3.12 -5.76 -19.08
N ILE A 367 -4.22 -5.93 -18.35
CA ILE A 367 -4.56 -5.13 -17.18
C ILE A 367 -4.48 -5.98 -15.92
N GLY A 368 -3.61 -5.60 -14.99
CA GLY A 368 -3.55 -6.15 -13.65
C GLY A 368 -4.51 -5.36 -12.74
N ALA A 369 -5.61 -5.99 -12.36
CA ALA A 369 -6.62 -5.35 -11.52
C ALA A 369 -6.57 -5.91 -10.10
N MET A 370 -6.55 -5.02 -9.10
CA MET A 370 -6.42 -5.35 -7.68
C MET A 370 -7.42 -4.58 -6.83
N VAL A 371 -7.77 -5.13 -5.66
CA VAL A 371 -8.79 -4.55 -4.78
C VAL A 371 -8.15 -3.87 -3.56
N CYS A 372 -8.32 -2.55 -3.48
CA CYS A 372 -8.12 -1.75 -2.26
C CYS A 372 -6.76 -2.00 -1.58
N TYR A 373 -6.76 -2.63 -0.43
CA TYR A 373 -5.60 -2.96 0.40
C TYR A 373 -4.46 -3.67 -0.35
N GLU A 374 -4.76 -4.41 -1.41
CA GLU A 374 -3.78 -5.13 -2.23
C GLU A 374 -2.75 -4.22 -2.89
N SER A 375 -3.14 -2.98 -3.22
CA SER A 375 -2.24 -1.96 -3.78
C SER A 375 -1.04 -1.63 -2.88
N THR A 376 -1.15 -1.90 -1.59
CA THR A 376 -0.09 -1.62 -0.61
C THR A 376 1.02 -2.67 -0.59
N PHE A 377 0.81 -3.85 -1.18
CA PHE A 377 1.75 -4.97 -1.19
C PHE A 377 2.62 -4.99 -2.45
N PRO A 378 3.91 -4.63 -2.38
CA PRO A 378 4.79 -4.63 -3.55
C PRO A 378 4.88 -5.99 -4.23
N GLN A 379 5.01 -7.08 -3.46
CA GLN A 379 5.15 -8.44 -3.99
C GLN A 379 3.92 -8.91 -4.77
N LEU A 380 2.71 -8.54 -4.30
CA LEU A 380 1.47 -8.88 -5.01
C LEU A 380 1.43 -8.14 -6.36
N ASN A 381 1.70 -6.84 -6.37
CA ASN A 381 1.79 -6.05 -7.59
C ASN A 381 2.82 -6.61 -8.57
N ARG A 382 3.99 -7.05 -8.05
CA ARG A 382 5.04 -7.69 -8.82
C ARG A 382 4.55 -8.94 -9.56
N ASN A 383 3.73 -9.76 -8.92
CA ASN A 383 3.18 -10.97 -9.54
C ASN A 383 2.29 -10.63 -10.73
N PHE A 384 1.43 -9.61 -10.64
CA PHE A 384 0.65 -9.14 -11.79
C PHE A 384 1.53 -8.64 -12.94
N VAL A 385 2.58 -7.87 -12.62
CA VAL A 385 3.52 -7.37 -13.63
C VAL A 385 4.29 -8.52 -14.29
N ASN A 386 4.74 -9.51 -13.52
CA ASN A 386 5.43 -10.68 -14.05
C ASN A 386 4.50 -11.59 -14.87
N ASN A 387 3.19 -11.57 -14.60
CA ASN A 387 2.16 -12.21 -15.44
C ASN A 387 1.80 -11.37 -16.68
N GLY A 388 2.54 -10.29 -16.91
CA GLY A 388 2.46 -9.49 -18.13
C GLY A 388 1.56 -8.26 -18.05
N ALA A 389 1.08 -7.84 -16.88
CA ALA A 389 0.30 -6.61 -16.75
C ALA A 389 1.09 -5.39 -17.26
N GLU A 390 0.48 -4.61 -18.15
CA GLU A 390 1.01 -3.39 -18.77
C GLU A 390 0.45 -2.13 -18.13
N ILE A 391 -0.70 -2.25 -17.46
CA ILE A 391 -1.40 -1.22 -16.69
C ILE A 391 -1.83 -1.86 -15.38
N LEU A 392 -1.73 -1.12 -14.27
CA LEU A 392 -2.28 -1.54 -12.98
C LEU A 392 -3.54 -0.72 -12.68
N MET A 393 -4.61 -1.40 -12.24
CA MET A 393 -5.86 -0.75 -11.88
C MET A 393 -6.27 -1.16 -10.46
N TYR A 394 -6.54 -0.15 -9.60
CA TYR A 394 -6.92 -0.36 -8.21
C TYR A 394 -8.37 0.05 -7.99
N PHE A 395 -9.18 -0.90 -7.56
CA PHE A 395 -10.60 -0.71 -7.26
C PHE A 395 -10.76 -0.52 -5.75
N VAL A 396 -11.22 0.64 -5.33
CA VAL A 396 -11.07 1.08 -3.94
C VAL A 396 -12.40 1.58 -3.35
N ASN A 397 -12.57 1.32 -2.06
CA ASN A 397 -13.63 1.92 -1.27
C ASN A 397 -13.09 2.38 0.10
N ASP A 398 -12.51 3.57 0.14
CA ASP A 398 -12.02 4.18 1.38
C ASP A 398 -13.13 4.82 2.23
N GLY A 399 -14.41 4.71 1.82
CA GLY A 399 -15.57 5.25 2.53
C GLY A 399 -15.82 4.71 3.94
N TRP A 400 -15.03 3.72 4.34
CA TRP A 400 -14.98 3.25 5.73
C TRP A 400 -14.36 4.27 6.69
N TYR A 401 -13.63 5.28 6.15
CA TYR A 401 -12.87 6.29 6.90
C TYR A 401 -13.05 7.68 6.23
N GLU A 402 -14.16 8.36 6.49
CA GLU A 402 -14.54 9.57 5.76
C GLU A 402 -13.56 10.75 5.86
N ASN A 403 -13.04 11.04 7.06
CA ASN A 403 -12.23 12.25 7.31
C ASN A 403 -10.81 12.02 7.81
N PRO A 404 -10.41 10.84 8.25
CA PRO A 404 -9.06 10.60 8.76
C PRO A 404 -8.04 10.46 7.63
N PRO A 405 -6.72 10.45 7.94
CA PRO A 405 -5.66 10.40 6.92
C PRO A 405 -5.57 9.09 6.14
N GLN A 406 -6.40 8.08 6.43
CA GLN A 406 -6.32 6.76 5.79
C GLN A 406 -6.42 6.86 4.26
N PRO A 407 -7.40 7.57 3.64
CA PRO A 407 -7.49 7.64 2.18
C PRO A 407 -6.28 8.30 1.54
N GLN A 408 -5.73 9.35 2.17
CA GLN A 408 -4.52 10.03 1.69
C GLN A 408 -3.28 9.13 1.80
N GLN A 409 -3.11 8.44 2.94
CA GLN A 409 -2.03 7.47 3.13
C GLN A 409 -2.12 6.34 2.10
N HIS A 410 -3.32 5.84 1.83
CA HIS A 410 -3.57 4.77 0.88
C HIS A 410 -3.27 5.21 -0.56
N ALA A 411 -3.82 6.34 -1.00
CA ALA A 411 -3.66 6.85 -2.35
C ALA A 411 -2.19 7.12 -2.69
N LYS A 412 -1.44 7.73 -1.78
CA LYS A 412 -0.03 8.09 -2.02
C LYS A 412 0.90 6.89 -2.19
N GLN A 413 0.59 5.73 -1.59
CA GLN A 413 1.40 4.52 -1.79
C GLN A 413 1.38 4.03 -3.25
N SER A 414 0.33 4.35 -4.01
CA SER A 414 0.24 4.02 -5.44
C SER A 414 1.37 4.65 -6.28
N ILE A 415 1.91 5.80 -5.85
CA ILE A 415 3.05 6.45 -6.52
C ILE A 415 4.28 5.53 -6.54
N TYR A 416 4.60 4.90 -5.41
CA TYR A 416 5.70 3.94 -5.37
C TYR A 416 5.45 2.73 -6.28
N ARG A 417 4.22 2.22 -6.33
CA ARG A 417 3.88 1.09 -7.21
C ARG A 417 4.09 1.44 -8.68
N ALA A 418 3.69 2.65 -9.10
CA ALA A 418 3.93 3.12 -10.47
C ALA A 418 5.42 3.11 -10.81
N ILE A 419 6.27 3.63 -9.92
CA ILE A 419 7.72 3.77 -10.13
C ILE A 419 8.42 2.39 -10.03
N GLU A 420 8.11 1.57 -9.02
CA GLU A 420 8.72 0.25 -8.83
C GLU A 420 8.59 -0.65 -10.05
N PHE A 421 7.47 -0.54 -10.76
CA PHE A 421 7.15 -1.42 -11.86
C PHE A 421 7.15 -0.74 -13.22
N ARG A 422 7.33 0.59 -13.27
CA ARG A 422 7.15 1.39 -14.48
C ARG A 422 5.83 1.07 -15.20
N ARG A 423 4.75 1.05 -14.42
CA ARG A 423 3.39 0.85 -14.92
C ARG A 423 2.55 2.08 -14.59
N PRO A 424 1.78 2.59 -15.56
CA PRO A 424 0.75 3.57 -15.25
C PRO A 424 -0.28 2.94 -14.32
N ILE A 425 -0.83 3.74 -13.42
CA ILE A 425 -1.84 3.30 -12.46
C ILE A 425 -3.12 4.09 -12.64
N VAL A 426 -4.25 3.39 -12.66
CA VAL A 426 -5.58 3.98 -12.54
C VAL A 426 -6.18 3.52 -11.21
N ARG A 427 -6.38 4.45 -10.31
CA ARG A 427 -7.05 4.21 -9.03
C ARG A 427 -8.50 4.71 -9.15
N CYS A 428 -9.46 3.77 -9.10
CA CYS A 428 -10.89 4.01 -9.17
C CYS A 428 -11.50 3.84 -7.77
N ALA A 429 -11.86 4.93 -7.13
CA ALA A 429 -12.39 4.94 -5.77
C ALA A 429 -13.90 5.25 -5.74
N ASN A 430 -14.59 4.75 -4.71
CA ASN A 430 -15.98 5.12 -4.47
C ASN A 430 -16.09 6.53 -3.82
N THR A 431 -15.66 6.64 -2.56
CA THR A 431 -15.62 7.91 -1.80
C THR A 431 -14.20 8.36 -1.50
N GLY A 432 -13.21 7.56 -1.86
CA GLY A 432 -11.78 7.81 -1.66
C GLY A 432 -11.22 8.83 -2.64
N ILE A 433 -9.93 8.67 -2.96
CA ILE A 433 -9.22 9.52 -3.93
C ILE A 433 -9.01 8.70 -5.20
N SER A 434 -9.62 9.11 -6.31
CA SER A 434 -9.38 8.53 -7.63
C SER A 434 -8.22 9.24 -8.31
N GLN A 435 -7.32 8.48 -8.94
CA GLN A 435 -6.10 9.02 -9.55
C GLN A 435 -5.73 8.31 -10.83
N VAL A 436 -5.14 9.05 -11.74
CA VAL A 436 -4.34 8.54 -12.86
C VAL A 436 -2.90 8.94 -12.60
N ILE A 437 -2.02 7.95 -12.50
CA ILE A 437 -0.60 8.13 -12.21
C ILE A 437 0.21 7.56 -13.37
N ASP A 438 1.15 8.33 -13.91
CA ASP A 438 2.04 7.83 -14.96
C ASP A 438 3.11 6.86 -14.41
N LYS A 439 3.83 6.19 -15.29
CA LYS A 439 4.89 5.24 -14.94
C LYS A 439 6.07 5.85 -14.17
N THR A 440 6.16 7.17 -14.11
CA THR A 440 7.19 7.90 -13.37
C THR A 440 6.68 8.44 -12.03
N GLY A 441 5.43 8.12 -11.67
CA GLY A 441 4.82 8.49 -10.39
C GLY A 441 4.22 9.89 -10.36
N ASN A 442 4.07 10.56 -11.49
CA ASN A 442 3.35 11.84 -11.54
C ASN A 442 1.84 11.58 -11.54
N ILE A 443 1.12 12.29 -10.70
CA ILE A 443 -0.35 12.31 -10.72
C ILE A 443 -0.78 13.20 -11.87
N ILE A 444 -1.45 12.60 -12.88
CA ILE A 444 -1.92 13.33 -14.07
C ILE A 444 -3.33 13.86 -13.84
N HIS A 445 -4.19 13.06 -13.22
CA HIS A 445 -5.56 13.43 -12.85
C HIS A 445 -5.87 12.94 -11.45
N GLU A 446 -6.68 13.71 -10.73
CA GLU A 446 -7.14 13.35 -9.38
C GLU A 446 -8.56 13.86 -9.14
N ILE A 447 -9.42 13.05 -8.53
CA ILE A 447 -10.64 13.47 -7.86
C ILE A 447 -10.41 13.33 -6.37
N GLU A 448 -10.61 14.41 -5.65
CA GLU A 448 -10.41 14.47 -4.20
C GLU A 448 -11.42 13.61 -3.44
N LEU A 449 -11.06 13.34 -2.19
CA LEU A 449 -11.90 12.62 -1.23
C LEU A 449 -13.30 13.24 -1.12
N ASN A 450 -14.34 12.39 -1.07
CA ASN A 450 -15.73 12.76 -0.91
C ASN A 450 -16.33 13.63 -2.04
N ASN A 451 -15.68 13.72 -3.18
CA ASN A 451 -16.23 14.36 -4.37
C ASN A 451 -16.82 13.35 -5.33
N GLU A 452 -17.90 13.73 -6.02
CA GLU A 452 -18.48 12.98 -7.13
C GLU A 452 -17.84 13.43 -8.45
N GLY A 453 -17.50 12.51 -9.34
CA GLY A 453 -16.95 12.85 -10.65
C GLY A 453 -16.48 11.63 -11.45
N ALA A 454 -16.01 11.90 -12.67
CA ALA A 454 -15.33 10.92 -13.49
C ALA A 454 -14.05 11.50 -14.08
N ILE A 455 -13.07 10.65 -14.37
CA ILE A 455 -11.81 11.00 -15.03
C ILE A 455 -11.78 10.33 -16.38
N ALA A 456 -11.81 11.10 -17.46
CA ALA A 456 -11.42 10.61 -18.78
C ALA A 456 -9.91 10.75 -18.97
N ALA A 457 -9.25 9.65 -19.31
CA ALA A 457 -7.80 9.65 -19.50
C ALA A 457 -7.37 8.70 -20.61
N SER A 458 -6.29 9.08 -21.30
CA SER A 458 -5.61 8.24 -22.29
C SER A 458 -4.36 7.65 -21.64
N ILE A 459 -4.35 6.34 -21.39
CA ILE A 459 -3.32 5.65 -20.64
C ILE A 459 -2.37 4.95 -21.59
N SER A 460 -1.09 5.31 -21.57
CA SER A 460 -0.03 4.64 -22.35
C SER A 460 0.45 3.40 -21.59
N PRO A 461 0.20 2.16 -22.08
CA PRO A 461 0.69 0.96 -21.42
C PRO A 461 2.21 0.89 -21.43
N SER A 462 2.78 0.18 -20.48
CA SER A 462 4.24 -0.01 -20.41
C SER A 462 4.58 -1.48 -20.23
N SER A 463 5.52 -1.99 -21.05
CA SER A 463 6.02 -3.36 -20.97
C SER A 463 7.45 -3.45 -20.42
N SER A 464 8.06 -2.31 -20.06
CA SER A 464 9.43 -2.28 -19.52
C SER A 464 9.52 -3.09 -18.21
N ILE A 465 10.62 -3.80 -18.00
CA ILE A 465 10.85 -4.58 -16.77
C ILE A 465 11.95 -3.90 -15.97
N THR A 466 11.58 -3.38 -14.80
CA THR A 466 12.51 -2.74 -13.85
C THR A 466 13.39 -3.79 -13.16
N PHE A 467 14.49 -3.32 -12.53
CA PHE A 467 15.31 -4.20 -11.69
C PHE A 467 14.46 -4.80 -10.55
N TYR A 468 13.62 -3.98 -9.90
CA TYR A 468 12.75 -4.44 -8.83
C TYR A 468 11.68 -5.44 -9.32
N ALA A 469 11.06 -5.21 -10.48
CA ALA A 469 10.11 -6.15 -11.07
C ALA A 469 10.77 -7.52 -11.33
N LYS A 470 12.00 -7.53 -11.85
CA LYS A 470 12.73 -8.75 -12.19
C LYS A 470 13.20 -9.50 -10.95
N TYR A 471 13.87 -8.82 -10.03
CA TYR A 471 14.58 -9.46 -8.92
C TYR A 471 13.86 -9.35 -7.56
N GLY A 472 12.88 -8.45 -7.42
CA GLY A 472 12.14 -8.24 -6.18
C GLY A 472 12.98 -7.63 -5.08
N ASP A 473 12.78 -8.11 -3.86
CA ASP A 473 13.30 -7.54 -2.62
C ASP A 473 14.77 -7.88 -2.33
N VAL A 474 15.62 -8.01 -3.37
CA VAL A 474 17.05 -8.38 -3.22
C VAL A 474 17.77 -7.44 -2.25
N PHE A 475 17.47 -6.13 -2.30
CA PHE A 475 18.06 -5.16 -1.37
C PHE A 475 17.73 -5.50 0.09
N ALA A 476 16.48 -5.81 0.39
CA ALA A 476 16.06 -6.20 1.74
C ALA A 476 16.65 -7.55 2.16
N ILE A 477 16.71 -8.53 1.26
CA ILE A 477 17.32 -9.85 1.50
C ILE A 477 18.80 -9.70 1.85
N ILE A 478 19.54 -8.85 1.12
CA ILE A 478 20.96 -8.56 1.46
C ILE A 478 21.08 -8.02 2.88
N ASN A 479 20.18 -7.12 3.32
CA ASN A 479 20.20 -6.59 4.68
C ASN A 479 19.92 -7.69 5.72
N VAL A 480 19.01 -8.63 5.45
CA VAL A 480 18.74 -9.79 6.32
C VAL A 480 19.97 -10.69 6.42
N LEU A 481 20.66 -10.95 5.31
CA LEU A 481 21.89 -11.74 5.32
C LEU A 481 23.02 -11.04 6.11
N LEU A 482 23.19 -9.73 5.94
CA LEU A 482 24.14 -8.94 6.73
C LEU A 482 23.81 -8.97 8.22
N LEU A 483 22.54 -8.86 8.58
CA LEU A 483 22.09 -9.01 9.96
C LEU A 483 22.42 -10.39 10.53
N SER A 484 22.18 -11.45 9.74
CA SER A 484 22.51 -12.83 10.14
C SER A 484 23.99 -13.03 10.38
N ILE A 485 24.86 -12.44 9.54
CA ILE A 485 26.31 -12.45 9.72
C ILE A 485 26.69 -11.71 11.03
N LEU A 486 26.11 -10.52 11.27
CA LEU A 486 26.38 -9.77 12.52
C LEU A 486 25.98 -10.55 13.78
N LEU A 487 24.87 -11.29 13.72
CA LEU A 487 24.43 -12.16 14.82
C LEU A 487 25.35 -13.38 14.97
N GLY A 488 25.77 -14.02 13.88
CA GLY A 488 26.72 -15.12 13.90
C GLY A 488 28.08 -14.73 14.54
N LEU A 489 28.61 -13.55 14.22
CA LEU A 489 29.81 -13.01 14.85
C LEU A 489 29.65 -12.75 16.37
N TYR A 490 28.44 -12.36 16.78
CA TYR A 490 28.12 -12.21 18.20
C TYR A 490 28.17 -13.55 18.96
N PHE A 491 27.54 -14.60 18.41
CA PHE A 491 27.51 -15.92 19.06
C PHE A 491 28.89 -16.58 19.10
N LYS A 492 29.69 -16.49 18.02
CA LYS A 492 31.07 -17.04 17.99
C LYS A 492 32.02 -16.42 19.02
N ARG A 493 31.75 -15.20 19.48
CA ARG A 493 32.57 -14.54 20.51
C ARG A 493 32.18 -14.91 21.96
N LYS A 494 31.06 -15.61 22.11
CA LYS A 494 30.61 -16.12 23.43
C LYS A 494 31.12 -17.52 23.72
N GLU A 495 31.48 -18.25 22.70
CA GLU A 495 32.27 -19.49 22.81
C GLU A 495 33.76 -19.16 23.00
#